data_fc4c84777a0949733d0f22fd0b113051
#
_entry.id   fc4c84777a0949733d0f22fd0b113051
#
_cell.length_a   1.000
_cell.length_b   1.000
_cell.length_c   1.000
_cell.angle_alpha   90.00
_cell.angle_beta   90.00
_cell.angle_gamma   90.00
#
_symmetry.space_group_name_H-M   'P 1'
#
loop_
_entity.id
_entity.type
_entity.pdbx_description
1 polymer ?
#
loop_
_entity_poly.entity_id
_entity_poly.type
_entity_poly.pdbx_seq_one_letter_code
_entity_poly.pdbx_strand_id
1 'polypeptide(L)'
;MNPFAPRTYGTLQRVTDRVYIFRNIVNSAVILGDEAIAVVDTQVNEVLAERLLKSIRTVSSKPIRYAINTHYHWDHTGGNYVFKDAGAQVISSVQTKTFIAERTPRQKAFLQSRGFELGPDPYTADFTVSEPHDLDLGNQRLHLEQLGSAETDDAMTVQVPQENCVLAGDTVMTGSFPIFGQPVMDEGLMGTTTWLDTLARIERLQPDHVLPGHGPVAYQAELDLLKRIQRYFLDEVAVRVERQMPLPDLLDDLERQLPDWITALPVVWGTPRYAMLRVYRGLTQETAAEPGWQQYKPSAIPPGNAAAVDTACTSLVTLREFQAAASELEAGGDVGSAIAVARRATAALPDEPAAWVALAEGLIRGSRRVSSVLEKGDFFVEAVAAMNHALELEPHHLGGHLSIGRFMIMRAYRNGDNPESGMAHLRQVLDRLPSPAQGPQGALAAQAHFYTGMGHRTNGDESQALACFQTALDCFPGFEPALLAQQP
;
A
#
# COMPACT_ATOMS: atom_id res chain seq x y z
N MET A 1 -5.06 17.69 -15.39
CA MET A 1 -5.83 16.44 -15.18
C MET A 1 -6.66 16.62 -13.90
N ASN A 2 -7.95 16.33 -13.94
CA ASN A 2 -8.85 16.47 -12.79
C ASN A 2 -8.44 15.46 -11.67
N PRO A 3 -8.00 15.92 -10.47
CA PRO A 3 -7.53 15.04 -9.43
C PRO A 3 -8.65 14.24 -8.75
N PHE A 4 -9.90 14.61 -9.01
CA PHE A 4 -11.11 14.01 -8.43
C PHE A 4 -11.96 13.26 -9.47
N ALA A 5 -11.49 13.09 -10.71
CA ALA A 5 -12.20 12.37 -11.76
C ALA A 5 -12.51 10.92 -11.34
N PRO A 6 -13.59 10.30 -11.86
CA PRO A 6 -13.83 8.87 -11.66
C PRO A 6 -12.61 8.03 -11.99
N ARG A 7 -12.31 7.05 -11.14
CA ARG A 7 -11.16 6.15 -11.31
C ARG A 7 -11.62 4.74 -11.64
N THR A 8 -10.84 4.09 -12.47
CA THR A 8 -10.96 2.65 -12.68
C THR A 8 -9.98 1.96 -11.73
N TYR A 9 -10.50 1.10 -10.86
CA TYR A 9 -9.70 0.34 -9.90
C TYR A 9 -9.46 -1.06 -10.44
N GLY A 10 -8.36 -1.20 -11.13
CA GLY A 10 -7.97 -2.43 -11.80
C GLY A 10 -8.61 -2.57 -13.19
N THR A 11 -7.85 -3.14 -14.08
CA THR A 11 -8.28 -3.47 -15.45
C THR A 11 -7.84 -4.88 -15.79
N LEU A 12 -8.77 -5.66 -16.33
CA LEU A 12 -8.46 -6.98 -16.85
C LEU A 12 -7.91 -6.82 -18.27
N GLN A 13 -6.62 -7.14 -18.44
CA GLN A 13 -5.90 -7.03 -19.70
C GLN A 13 -5.56 -8.41 -20.22
N ARG A 14 -5.79 -8.65 -21.52
CA ARG A 14 -5.44 -9.92 -22.15
C ARG A 14 -3.94 -9.98 -22.38
N VAL A 15 -3.30 -11.05 -21.91
CA VAL A 15 -1.88 -11.35 -22.13
C VAL A 15 -1.74 -12.34 -23.29
N THR A 16 -2.50 -13.43 -23.25
CA THR A 16 -2.60 -14.41 -24.33
C THR A 16 -4.08 -14.68 -24.64
N ASP A 17 -4.39 -15.69 -25.45
CA ASP A 17 -5.79 -16.05 -25.72
C ASP A 17 -6.53 -16.56 -24.48
N ARG A 18 -5.81 -17.14 -23.51
CA ARG A 18 -6.38 -17.79 -22.34
C ARG A 18 -5.93 -17.17 -21.00
N VAL A 19 -4.88 -16.34 -20.99
CA VAL A 19 -4.33 -15.72 -19.79
C VAL A 19 -4.58 -14.22 -19.80
N TYR A 20 -5.12 -13.73 -18.69
CA TYR A 20 -5.36 -12.31 -18.42
C TYR A 20 -4.65 -11.89 -17.15
N ILE A 21 -4.28 -10.63 -17.07
CA ILE A 21 -3.78 -9.97 -15.87
C ILE A 21 -4.76 -8.86 -15.44
N PHE A 22 -5.18 -8.90 -14.18
CA PHE A 22 -5.92 -7.81 -13.56
C PHE A 22 -4.93 -6.92 -12.84
N ARG A 23 -4.70 -5.74 -13.39
CA ARG A 23 -3.71 -4.80 -12.87
C ARG A 23 -4.33 -3.78 -11.94
N ASN A 24 -3.85 -3.75 -10.71
CA ASN A 24 -4.16 -2.77 -9.69
C ASN A 24 -2.89 -2.49 -8.85
N ILE A 25 -3.02 -2.26 -7.54
CA ILE A 25 -1.89 -2.18 -6.59
C ILE A 25 -1.09 -3.48 -6.66
N VAL A 26 -1.79 -4.61 -6.57
CA VAL A 26 -1.28 -5.96 -6.81
C VAL A 26 -1.92 -6.52 -8.08
N ASN A 27 -1.22 -7.37 -8.78
CA ASN A 27 -1.75 -8.08 -9.92
C ASN A 27 -2.43 -9.39 -9.49
N SER A 28 -3.52 -9.73 -10.19
CA SER A 28 -4.06 -11.09 -10.17
C SER A 28 -4.07 -11.64 -11.59
N ALA A 29 -3.79 -12.91 -11.76
CA ALA A 29 -3.90 -13.54 -13.07
C ALA A 29 -5.19 -14.37 -13.16
N VAL A 30 -5.77 -14.43 -14.37
CA VAL A 30 -6.98 -15.18 -14.67
C VAL A 30 -6.70 -16.10 -15.85
N ILE A 31 -6.91 -17.40 -15.67
CA ILE A 31 -6.67 -18.42 -16.69
C ILE A 31 -8.00 -19.04 -17.08
N LEU A 32 -8.32 -18.97 -18.37
CA LEU A 32 -9.57 -19.48 -18.95
C LEU A 32 -9.36 -20.86 -19.58
N GLY A 33 -9.78 -21.91 -18.91
CA GLY A 33 -9.92 -23.23 -19.51
C GLY A 33 -11.23 -23.41 -20.27
N ASP A 34 -11.44 -24.58 -20.88
CA ASP A 34 -12.69 -24.88 -21.56
C ASP A 34 -13.83 -25.22 -20.58
N GLU A 35 -13.52 -25.74 -19.41
CA GLU A 35 -14.48 -26.12 -18.38
C GLU A 35 -14.60 -25.11 -17.23
N ALA A 36 -13.48 -24.51 -16.85
CA ALA A 36 -13.39 -23.69 -15.65
C ALA A 36 -12.36 -22.58 -15.76
N ILE A 37 -12.33 -21.71 -14.74
CA ILE A 37 -11.42 -20.59 -14.57
C ILE A 37 -10.56 -20.85 -13.33
N ALA A 38 -9.28 -20.47 -13.38
CA ALA A 38 -8.46 -20.28 -12.20
C ALA A 38 -8.10 -18.79 -12.04
N VAL A 39 -8.01 -18.37 -10.79
CA VAL A 39 -7.51 -17.05 -10.40
C VAL A 39 -6.25 -17.25 -9.56
N VAL A 40 -5.18 -16.53 -9.88
CA VAL A 40 -3.93 -16.54 -9.10
C VAL A 40 -3.78 -15.19 -8.44
N ASP A 41 -3.69 -15.21 -7.13
CA ASP A 41 -3.77 -14.09 -6.18
C ASP A 41 -5.10 -13.34 -6.22
N THR A 42 -5.61 -13.00 -5.04
CA THR A 42 -7.02 -12.62 -4.85
C THR A 42 -7.23 -11.16 -4.48
N GLN A 43 -6.19 -10.32 -4.60
CA GLN A 43 -6.21 -8.90 -4.25
C GLN A 43 -6.08 -8.62 -2.74
N VAL A 44 -5.93 -7.33 -2.43
CA VAL A 44 -5.66 -6.77 -1.10
C VAL A 44 -6.81 -6.99 -0.11
N ASN A 45 -8.05 -6.94 -0.59
CA ASN A 45 -9.25 -6.97 0.24
C ASN A 45 -10.48 -7.41 -0.56
N GLU A 46 -11.58 -7.58 0.17
CA GLU A 46 -12.86 -8.01 -0.37
C GLU A 46 -13.36 -7.11 -1.51
N VAL A 47 -13.28 -5.78 -1.35
CA VAL A 47 -13.79 -4.82 -2.34
C VAL A 47 -13.06 -4.95 -3.68
N LEU A 48 -11.73 -5.08 -3.65
CA LEU A 48 -10.93 -5.26 -4.87
C LEU A 48 -11.10 -6.66 -5.47
N ALA A 49 -11.27 -7.68 -4.64
CA ALA A 49 -11.57 -9.04 -5.09
C ALA A 49 -12.94 -9.12 -5.79
N GLU A 50 -13.98 -8.44 -5.28
CA GLU A 50 -15.28 -8.33 -5.94
C GLU A 50 -15.18 -7.62 -7.30
N ARG A 51 -14.36 -6.58 -7.40
CA ARG A 51 -14.09 -5.90 -8.68
C ARG A 51 -13.39 -6.82 -9.68
N LEU A 52 -12.42 -7.60 -9.21
CA LEU A 52 -11.79 -8.64 -10.02
C LEU A 52 -12.81 -9.67 -10.48
N LEU A 53 -13.62 -10.20 -9.56
CA LEU A 53 -14.69 -11.16 -9.87
C LEU A 53 -15.67 -10.59 -10.93
N LYS A 54 -16.11 -9.35 -10.75
CA LYS A 54 -16.97 -8.65 -11.73
C LYS A 54 -16.27 -8.51 -13.09
N SER A 55 -14.98 -8.19 -13.10
CA SER A 55 -14.20 -8.08 -14.34
C SER A 55 -14.07 -9.44 -15.04
N ILE A 56 -13.85 -10.53 -14.31
CA ILE A 56 -13.82 -11.89 -14.86
C ILE A 56 -15.15 -12.21 -15.55
N ARG A 57 -16.28 -11.81 -14.97
CA ARG A 57 -17.61 -12.07 -15.54
C ARG A 57 -17.88 -11.32 -16.83
N THR A 58 -17.10 -10.30 -17.20
CA THR A 58 -17.17 -9.64 -18.52
C THR A 58 -16.56 -10.48 -19.64
N VAL A 59 -15.67 -11.41 -19.32
CA VAL A 59 -14.94 -12.24 -20.31
C VAL A 59 -15.37 -13.71 -20.30
N SER A 60 -15.92 -14.20 -19.17
CA SER A 60 -16.37 -15.59 -19.07
C SER A 60 -17.42 -15.80 -17.97
N SER A 61 -18.43 -16.62 -18.27
CA SER A 61 -19.44 -17.07 -17.30
C SER A 61 -19.11 -18.44 -16.67
N LYS A 62 -18.00 -19.08 -17.05
CA LYS A 62 -17.59 -20.37 -16.52
C LYS A 62 -17.36 -20.34 -15.01
N PRO A 63 -17.50 -21.47 -14.30
CA PRO A 63 -17.22 -21.53 -12.87
C PRO A 63 -15.75 -21.20 -12.59
N ILE A 64 -15.49 -20.44 -11.55
CA ILE A 64 -14.15 -20.29 -11.00
C ILE A 64 -13.91 -21.51 -10.13
N ARG A 65 -13.04 -22.41 -10.59
CA ARG A 65 -12.77 -23.67 -9.89
C ARG A 65 -11.68 -23.52 -8.84
N TYR A 66 -10.67 -22.70 -9.13
CA TYR A 66 -9.52 -22.52 -8.25
C TYR A 66 -9.19 -21.06 -8.01
N ALA A 67 -8.86 -20.73 -6.75
CA ALA A 67 -8.21 -19.52 -6.33
C ALA A 67 -6.85 -19.91 -5.70
N ILE A 68 -5.75 -19.50 -6.31
CA ILE A 68 -4.41 -19.97 -5.98
C ILE A 68 -3.61 -18.81 -5.41
N ASN A 69 -2.99 -18.96 -4.23
CA ASN A 69 -2.11 -17.95 -3.68
C ASN A 69 -0.65 -18.29 -3.96
N THR A 70 0.09 -17.30 -4.48
CA THR A 70 1.53 -17.43 -4.75
C THR A 70 2.35 -17.40 -3.46
N HIS A 71 1.94 -16.62 -2.47
CA HIS A 71 2.55 -16.49 -1.15
C HIS A 71 1.56 -15.89 -0.14
N TYR A 72 1.97 -15.72 1.11
CA TYR A 72 1.07 -15.41 2.22
C TYR A 72 0.72 -13.92 2.38
N HIS A 73 1.40 -12.99 1.72
CA HIS A 73 1.17 -11.57 1.92
C HIS A 73 -0.29 -11.18 1.70
N TRP A 74 -0.71 -10.22 2.51
CA TRP A 74 -2.11 -9.78 2.58
C TRP A 74 -2.68 -9.34 1.23
N ASP A 75 -1.90 -8.61 0.48
CA ASP A 75 -2.32 -8.08 -0.82
C ASP A 75 -2.50 -9.16 -1.90
N HIS A 76 -2.06 -10.38 -1.65
CA HIS A 76 -2.26 -11.55 -2.50
C HIS A 76 -3.36 -12.48 -1.99
N THR A 77 -3.72 -12.38 -0.72
CA THR A 77 -4.62 -13.33 -0.04
C THR A 77 -5.88 -12.69 0.54
N GLY A 78 -5.95 -11.36 0.65
CA GLY A 78 -7.01 -10.63 1.34
C GLY A 78 -8.41 -10.83 0.74
N GLY A 79 -8.51 -11.20 -0.53
CA GLY A 79 -9.78 -11.50 -1.21
C GLY A 79 -10.18 -12.98 -1.27
N ASN A 80 -9.47 -13.88 -0.59
CA ASN A 80 -9.73 -15.33 -0.63
C ASN A 80 -11.20 -15.68 -0.34
N TYR A 81 -11.83 -14.99 0.63
CA TYR A 81 -13.25 -15.21 0.97
C TYR A 81 -14.18 -15.00 -0.21
N VAL A 82 -13.97 -13.96 -1.01
CA VAL A 82 -14.81 -13.65 -2.16
C VAL A 82 -14.82 -14.79 -3.18
N PHE A 83 -13.65 -15.37 -3.46
CA PHE A 83 -13.53 -16.48 -4.38
C PHE A 83 -14.02 -17.79 -3.79
N LYS A 84 -13.85 -17.99 -2.48
CA LYS A 84 -14.44 -19.11 -1.74
C LYS A 84 -15.97 -19.08 -1.83
N ASP A 85 -16.57 -17.93 -1.60
CA ASP A 85 -18.03 -17.75 -1.67
C ASP A 85 -18.55 -17.85 -3.11
N ALA A 86 -17.70 -17.52 -4.09
CA ALA A 86 -18.00 -17.77 -5.52
C ALA A 86 -17.86 -19.24 -5.95
N GLY A 87 -17.52 -20.15 -5.02
CA GLY A 87 -17.45 -21.59 -5.23
C GLY A 87 -16.05 -22.12 -5.62
N ALA A 88 -15.02 -21.27 -5.56
CA ALA A 88 -13.66 -21.71 -5.83
C ALA A 88 -13.07 -22.51 -4.66
N GLN A 89 -12.23 -23.49 -4.98
CA GLN A 89 -11.32 -24.11 -4.03
C GLN A 89 -10.09 -23.22 -3.87
N VAL A 90 -9.80 -22.78 -2.65
CA VAL A 90 -8.60 -22.00 -2.35
C VAL A 90 -7.42 -22.95 -2.19
N ILE A 91 -6.33 -22.67 -2.94
CA ILE A 91 -5.12 -23.49 -2.99
C ILE A 91 -3.91 -22.63 -2.65
N SER A 92 -3.01 -23.18 -1.85
CA SER A 92 -1.70 -22.57 -1.57
C SER A 92 -0.63 -23.64 -1.30
N SER A 93 0.63 -23.23 -1.11
CA SER A 93 1.59 -24.13 -0.52
C SER A 93 1.26 -24.43 0.94
N VAL A 94 1.77 -25.53 1.48
CA VAL A 94 1.68 -25.82 2.93
C VAL A 94 2.28 -24.67 3.74
N GLN A 95 3.39 -24.13 3.27
CA GLN A 95 4.11 -23.06 3.95
C GLN A 95 3.30 -21.74 3.93
N THR A 96 2.68 -21.38 2.80
CA THR A 96 1.79 -20.22 2.70
C THR A 96 0.65 -20.31 3.70
N LYS A 97 -0.02 -21.46 3.79
CA LYS A 97 -1.08 -21.68 4.79
C LYS A 97 -0.59 -21.48 6.22
N THR A 98 0.60 -21.99 6.54
CA THR A 98 1.22 -21.83 7.85
C THR A 98 1.53 -20.35 8.14
N PHE A 99 2.12 -19.66 7.17
CA PHE A 99 2.51 -18.26 7.32
C PHE A 99 1.30 -17.31 7.42
N ILE A 100 0.19 -17.61 6.72
CA ILE A 100 -1.06 -16.87 6.93
C ILE A 100 -1.47 -16.94 8.42
N ALA A 101 -1.43 -18.12 9.03
CA ALA A 101 -1.83 -18.28 10.43
C ALA A 101 -0.84 -17.62 11.41
N GLU A 102 0.45 -17.73 11.17
CA GLU A 102 1.49 -17.31 12.10
C GLU A 102 1.92 -15.84 11.93
N ARG A 103 2.00 -15.36 10.69
CA ARG A 103 2.60 -14.06 10.34
C ARG A 103 1.57 -12.96 10.06
N THR A 104 0.37 -13.31 9.58
CA THR A 104 -0.67 -12.33 9.27
C THR A 104 -1.02 -11.40 10.45
N PRO A 105 -1.14 -11.87 11.70
CA PRO A 105 -1.45 -10.96 12.82
C PRO A 105 -0.39 -9.87 12.99
N ARG A 106 0.90 -10.22 12.84
CA ARG A 106 2.02 -9.26 12.93
C ARG A 106 2.06 -8.31 11.73
N GLN A 107 1.88 -8.84 10.52
CA GLN A 107 1.76 -8.04 9.30
C GLN A 107 0.60 -7.05 9.40
N LYS A 108 -0.55 -7.52 9.85
CA LYS A 108 -1.75 -6.70 10.06
C LYS A 108 -1.48 -5.57 11.07
N ALA A 109 -0.90 -5.88 12.22
CA ALA A 109 -0.55 -4.88 13.23
C ALA A 109 0.41 -3.82 12.67
N PHE A 110 1.42 -4.23 11.89
CA PHE A 110 2.34 -3.31 11.21
C PHE A 110 1.61 -2.40 10.23
N LEU A 111 0.79 -2.95 9.33
CA LEU A 111 0.07 -2.16 8.34
C LEU A 111 -0.98 -1.24 8.98
N GLN A 112 -1.70 -1.72 10.01
CA GLN A 112 -2.65 -0.90 10.78
C GLN A 112 -1.97 0.25 11.51
N SER A 113 -0.78 0.03 12.08
CA SER A 113 0.02 1.10 12.68
C SER A 113 0.38 2.20 11.67
N ARG A 114 0.33 1.89 10.37
CA ARG A 114 0.57 2.85 9.27
C ARG A 114 -0.71 3.38 8.64
N GLY A 115 -1.82 3.26 9.36
CA GLY A 115 -3.11 3.79 8.97
C GLY A 115 -3.82 2.96 7.89
N PHE A 116 -3.42 1.70 7.65
CA PHE A 116 -4.15 0.83 6.74
C PHE A 116 -5.35 0.20 7.46
N GLU A 117 -6.54 0.33 6.88
CA GLU A 117 -7.69 -0.46 7.26
C GLU A 117 -7.63 -1.80 6.52
N LEU A 118 -7.53 -2.86 7.29
CA LEU A 118 -7.48 -4.21 6.76
C LEU A 118 -8.74 -4.96 7.18
N GLY A 119 -9.30 -5.72 6.25
CA GLY A 119 -10.42 -6.59 6.48
C GLY A 119 -10.14 -7.74 7.48
N PRO A 120 -10.99 -8.76 7.54
CA PRO A 120 -10.76 -9.95 8.35
C PRO A 120 -9.47 -10.66 7.94
N ASP A 121 -8.96 -11.55 8.76
CA ASP A 121 -7.78 -12.34 8.39
C ASP A 121 -8.08 -13.18 7.14
N PRO A 122 -7.13 -13.37 6.22
CA PRO A 122 -7.39 -14.08 4.98
C PRO A 122 -7.92 -15.50 5.22
N TYR A 123 -8.85 -15.95 4.39
CA TYR A 123 -9.27 -17.34 4.38
C TYR A 123 -8.07 -18.23 3.99
N THR A 124 -7.79 -19.25 4.79
CA THR A 124 -6.69 -20.17 4.52
C THR A 124 -7.09 -21.22 3.47
N ALA A 125 -6.09 -21.83 2.83
CA ALA A 125 -6.33 -22.77 1.76
C ALA A 125 -7.17 -24.00 2.18
N ASP A 126 -8.12 -24.41 1.33
CA ASP A 126 -8.85 -25.67 1.41
C ASP A 126 -7.95 -26.86 1.07
N PHE A 127 -7.06 -26.65 0.11
CA PHE A 127 -6.10 -27.65 -0.36
C PHE A 127 -4.69 -27.08 -0.38
N THR A 128 -3.72 -27.85 0.07
CA THR A 128 -2.31 -27.42 0.12
C THR A 128 -1.43 -28.31 -0.71
N VAL A 129 -0.43 -27.68 -1.33
CA VAL A 129 0.57 -28.32 -2.19
C VAL A 129 1.91 -28.34 -1.47
N SER A 130 2.55 -29.52 -1.37
CA SER A 130 3.90 -29.69 -0.81
C SER A 130 4.92 -30.14 -1.84
N GLU A 131 4.43 -30.67 -2.98
CA GLU A 131 5.23 -31.15 -4.11
C GLU A 131 4.64 -30.55 -5.40
N PRO A 132 5.37 -30.57 -6.52
CA PRO A 132 4.81 -30.10 -7.80
C PRO A 132 3.45 -30.74 -8.09
N HIS A 133 2.47 -29.92 -8.46
CA HIS A 133 1.08 -30.35 -8.59
C HIS A 133 0.42 -29.77 -9.84
N ASP A 134 -0.30 -30.62 -10.57
CA ASP A 134 -1.02 -30.21 -11.77
C ASP A 134 -2.51 -30.05 -11.50
N LEU A 135 -3.09 -28.95 -12.00
CA LEU A 135 -4.53 -28.71 -12.03
C LEU A 135 -5.00 -28.63 -13.48
N ASP A 136 -6.22 -29.11 -13.73
CA ASP A 136 -6.82 -29.10 -15.06
C ASP A 136 -8.08 -28.20 -15.09
N LEU A 137 -8.15 -27.34 -16.12
CA LEU A 137 -9.30 -26.47 -16.39
C LEU A 137 -10.07 -26.89 -17.67
N GLY A 138 -9.84 -28.10 -18.19
CA GLY A 138 -10.15 -28.49 -19.57
C GLY A 138 -9.11 -27.85 -20.48
N ASN A 139 -8.53 -28.40 -21.41
CA ASN A 139 -7.48 -27.96 -22.35
C ASN A 139 -6.38 -26.99 -21.83
N GLN A 140 -6.45 -26.50 -20.58
CA GLN A 140 -5.42 -25.71 -19.92
C GLN A 140 -4.98 -26.40 -18.63
N ARG A 141 -3.70 -26.75 -18.56
CA ARG A 141 -3.05 -27.31 -17.37
C ARG A 141 -2.32 -26.20 -16.63
N LEU A 142 -2.43 -26.18 -15.32
CA LEU A 142 -1.65 -25.34 -14.43
C LEU A 142 -0.66 -26.23 -13.68
N HIS A 143 0.62 -25.90 -13.74
CA HIS A 143 1.66 -26.58 -12.96
C HIS A 143 2.10 -25.69 -11.81
N LEU A 144 1.84 -26.12 -10.59
CA LEU A 144 2.15 -25.40 -9.35
C LEU A 144 3.45 -25.94 -8.77
N GLU A 145 4.44 -25.06 -8.54
CA GLU A 145 5.73 -25.48 -8.00
C GLU A 145 6.39 -24.37 -7.17
N GLN A 146 6.97 -24.74 -6.01
CA GLN A 146 7.87 -23.89 -5.27
C GLN A 146 9.28 -24.01 -5.88
N LEU A 147 9.65 -23.04 -6.71
CA LEU A 147 10.96 -23.01 -7.36
C LEU A 147 12.09 -22.61 -6.39
N GLY A 148 11.78 -22.07 -5.25
CA GLY A 148 12.71 -21.62 -4.21
C GLY A 148 12.21 -20.38 -3.52
N SER A 149 12.94 -19.96 -2.49
CA SER A 149 12.65 -18.69 -1.80
C SER A 149 12.94 -17.50 -2.71
N ALA A 150 12.17 -16.43 -2.51
CA ALA A 150 12.32 -15.20 -3.27
C ALA A 150 12.11 -13.98 -2.34
N GLU A 151 11.13 -13.14 -2.63
CA GLU A 151 10.73 -12.05 -1.74
C GLU A 151 10.26 -12.62 -0.39
N THR A 152 9.54 -13.76 -0.42
CA THR A 152 9.19 -14.56 0.75
C THR A 152 9.70 -15.99 0.61
N ASP A 153 9.73 -16.74 1.73
CA ASP A 153 10.26 -18.11 1.74
C ASP A 153 9.23 -19.15 1.25
N ASP A 154 7.95 -18.77 1.14
CA ASP A 154 6.84 -19.64 0.72
C ASP A 154 6.43 -19.45 -0.74
N ALA A 155 7.22 -18.70 -1.52
CA ALA A 155 6.91 -18.37 -2.90
C ALA A 155 6.65 -19.60 -3.78
N MET A 156 5.47 -19.59 -4.42
CA MET A 156 5.03 -20.62 -5.37
C MET A 156 4.75 -19.98 -6.72
N THR A 157 5.20 -20.60 -7.79
CA THR A 157 4.88 -20.21 -9.17
C THR A 157 3.76 -21.07 -9.73
N VAL A 158 2.99 -20.49 -10.65
CA VAL A 158 1.99 -21.20 -11.44
C VAL A 158 2.38 -21.10 -12.91
N GLN A 159 2.72 -22.22 -13.54
CA GLN A 159 3.05 -22.28 -14.96
C GLN A 159 1.79 -22.64 -15.75
N VAL A 160 1.62 -22.05 -16.91
CA VAL A 160 0.57 -22.36 -17.90
C VAL A 160 1.28 -22.79 -19.19
N PRO A 161 1.68 -24.08 -19.31
CA PRO A 161 2.54 -24.54 -20.39
C PRO A 161 1.98 -24.32 -21.79
N GLN A 162 0.65 -24.45 -21.97
CA GLN A 162 -0.01 -24.24 -23.27
C GLN A 162 0.06 -22.79 -23.77
N GLU A 163 0.24 -21.84 -22.83
CA GLU A 163 0.32 -20.41 -23.12
C GLU A 163 1.75 -19.87 -22.94
N ASN A 164 2.70 -20.73 -22.59
CA ASN A 164 4.08 -20.40 -22.27
C ASN A 164 4.21 -19.22 -21.29
N CYS A 165 3.35 -19.23 -20.25
CA CYS A 165 3.30 -18.21 -19.22
C CYS A 165 3.74 -18.75 -17.85
N VAL A 166 4.43 -17.90 -17.07
CA VAL A 166 4.73 -18.14 -15.66
C VAL A 166 4.13 -17.01 -14.81
N LEU A 167 3.31 -17.37 -13.84
CA LEU A 167 2.76 -16.46 -12.86
C LEU A 167 3.64 -16.55 -11.62
N ALA A 168 4.40 -15.51 -11.37
CA ALA A 168 5.54 -15.57 -10.45
C ALA A 168 5.25 -14.92 -9.08
N GLY A 169 4.09 -14.27 -8.90
CA GLY A 169 3.87 -13.46 -7.69
C GLY A 169 5.01 -12.47 -7.48
N ASP A 170 5.37 -12.23 -6.23
CA ASP A 170 6.43 -11.29 -5.85
C ASP A 170 7.85 -11.82 -6.03
N THR A 171 7.98 -13.05 -6.54
CA THR A 171 9.27 -13.51 -7.07
C THR A 171 9.76 -12.60 -8.20
N VAL A 172 8.84 -12.00 -8.96
CA VAL A 172 9.11 -11.02 -10.00
C VAL A 172 8.26 -9.78 -9.76
N MET A 173 8.91 -8.64 -9.69
CA MET A 173 8.30 -7.31 -9.59
C MET A 173 8.90 -6.38 -10.62
N THR A 174 8.08 -5.54 -11.24
CA THR A 174 8.50 -4.69 -12.37
C THR A 174 7.99 -3.26 -12.23
N GLY A 175 8.56 -2.34 -13.01
CA GLY A 175 8.11 -0.95 -13.08
C GLY A 175 8.51 -0.05 -11.91
N SER A 176 9.11 -0.60 -10.87
CA SER A 176 9.64 0.14 -9.71
C SER A 176 10.80 -0.62 -9.07
N PHE A 177 11.44 0.01 -8.09
CA PHE A 177 12.39 -0.68 -7.24
C PHE A 177 11.67 -1.84 -6.52
N PRO A 178 12.21 -3.08 -6.53
CA PRO A 178 11.54 -4.24 -5.97
C PRO A 178 11.42 -4.18 -4.45
N ILE A 179 10.42 -4.86 -3.91
CA ILE A 179 10.27 -5.09 -2.48
C ILE A 179 11.25 -6.21 -2.07
N PHE A 180 11.94 -6.02 -0.97
CA PHE A 180 12.83 -7.01 -0.38
C PHE A 180 12.25 -7.57 0.93
N GLY A 181 10.99 -7.99 0.89
CA GLY A 181 10.24 -8.43 2.05
C GLY A 181 9.80 -7.27 2.96
N GLN A 182 9.07 -7.61 4.00
CA GLN A 182 8.62 -6.61 4.96
C GLN A 182 9.66 -6.38 6.07
N PRO A 183 9.95 -5.11 6.42
CA PRO A 183 11.03 -4.81 7.36
C PRO A 183 10.86 -5.39 8.77
N VAL A 184 9.61 -5.68 9.16
CA VAL A 184 9.25 -6.21 10.49
C VAL A 184 9.20 -7.74 10.54
N MET A 185 9.39 -8.39 9.39
CA MET A 185 9.35 -9.85 9.26
C MET A 185 10.74 -10.37 8.94
N ASP A 186 11.03 -11.59 9.39
CA ASP A 186 12.26 -12.30 9.00
C ASP A 186 12.04 -13.05 7.68
N GLU A 187 11.61 -12.30 6.65
CA GLU A 187 11.26 -12.84 5.36
C GLU A 187 12.48 -12.97 4.45
N GLY A 188 12.53 -14.08 3.75
CA GLY A 188 13.55 -14.32 2.74
C GLY A 188 14.99 -14.32 3.26
N LEU A 189 15.21 -14.50 4.56
CA LEU A 189 16.57 -14.64 5.09
C LEU A 189 17.27 -15.84 4.47
N MET A 190 16.53 -16.94 4.30
CA MET A 190 17.02 -18.13 3.59
C MET A 190 17.15 -17.87 2.07
N GLY A 191 16.40 -16.91 1.55
CA GLY A 191 16.34 -16.58 0.14
C GLY A 191 17.30 -15.51 -0.35
N THR A 192 18.14 -14.93 0.51
CA THR A 192 19.04 -13.83 0.12
C THR A 192 19.92 -14.19 -1.08
N THR A 193 20.43 -15.43 -1.12
CA THR A 193 21.18 -15.97 -2.28
C THR A 193 20.28 -16.80 -3.20
N THR A 194 19.26 -17.46 -2.67
CA THR A 194 18.39 -18.37 -3.42
C THR A 194 17.42 -17.64 -4.34
N TRP A 195 17.11 -16.36 -4.11
CA TRP A 195 16.26 -15.60 -5.02
C TRP A 195 16.84 -15.51 -6.43
N LEU A 196 18.16 -15.32 -6.56
CA LEU A 196 18.84 -15.39 -7.86
C LEU A 196 18.69 -16.77 -8.53
N ASP A 197 18.79 -17.85 -7.75
CA ASP A 197 18.59 -19.21 -8.25
C ASP A 197 17.14 -19.45 -8.67
N THR A 198 16.18 -18.91 -7.93
CA THR A 198 14.75 -18.98 -8.26
C THR A 198 14.46 -18.24 -9.58
N LEU A 199 15.00 -17.02 -9.76
CA LEU A 199 14.91 -16.30 -11.02
C LEU A 199 15.55 -17.07 -12.18
N ALA A 200 16.71 -17.70 -11.95
CA ALA A 200 17.36 -18.54 -12.95
C ALA A 200 16.54 -19.80 -13.29
N ARG A 201 15.72 -20.34 -12.36
CA ARG A 201 14.80 -21.43 -12.64
C ARG A 201 13.63 -20.97 -13.50
N ILE A 202 13.04 -19.81 -13.22
CA ILE A 202 12.01 -19.21 -14.09
C ILE A 202 12.57 -19.01 -15.50
N GLU A 203 13.77 -18.47 -15.62
CA GLU A 203 14.41 -18.21 -16.91
C GLU A 203 14.66 -19.50 -17.72
N ARG A 204 15.01 -20.62 -17.06
CA ARG A 204 15.17 -21.92 -17.72
C ARG A 204 13.88 -22.50 -18.30
N LEU A 205 12.71 -22.06 -17.83
CA LEU A 205 11.42 -22.42 -18.44
C LEU A 205 11.20 -21.73 -19.78
N GLN A 206 12.00 -20.70 -20.09
CA GLN A 206 11.90 -19.89 -21.32
C GLN A 206 10.48 -19.38 -21.59
N PRO A 207 9.81 -18.72 -20.61
CA PRO A 207 8.46 -18.25 -20.79
C PRO A 207 8.41 -17.06 -21.76
N ASP A 208 7.37 -17.01 -22.61
CA ASP A 208 7.10 -15.83 -23.41
C ASP A 208 6.61 -14.64 -22.56
N HIS A 209 5.94 -14.96 -21.44
CA HIS A 209 5.40 -13.97 -20.51
C HIS A 209 5.61 -14.40 -19.06
N VAL A 210 6.13 -13.49 -18.24
CA VAL A 210 6.16 -13.67 -16.79
C VAL A 210 5.20 -12.64 -16.18
N LEU A 211 4.17 -13.11 -15.48
CA LEU A 211 3.20 -12.25 -14.80
C LEU A 211 3.69 -12.00 -13.37
N PRO A 212 4.09 -10.74 -13.06
CA PRO A 212 4.61 -10.39 -11.75
C PRO A 212 3.48 -10.12 -10.76
N GLY A 213 3.78 -10.17 -9.46
CA GLY A 213 2.85 -9.75 -8.42
C GLY A 213 2.56 -8.25 -8.47
N HIS A 214 3.56 -7.44 -8.83
CA HIS A 214 3.42 -5.98 -9.00
C HIS A 214 4.04 -5.51 -10.30
N GLY A 215 3.39 -4.55 -10.95
CA GLY A 215 3.88 -3.89 -12.15
C GLY A 215 3.44 -4.51 -13.47
N PRO A 216 4.00 -4.08 -14.60
CA PRO A 216 3.74 -4.63 -15.93
C PRO A 216 4.19 -6.08 -16.09
N VAL A 217 3.61 -6.80 -17.08
CA VAL A 217 4.11 -8.12 -17.51
C VAL A 217 5.61 -8.03 -17.80
N ALA A 218 6.38 -8.99 -17.27
CA ALA A 218 7.82 -9.03 -17.41
C ALA A 218 8.23 -9.87 -18.62
N TYR A 219 9.35 -9.47 -19.21
CA TYR A 219 10.08 -10.17 -20.25
C TYR A 219 11.53 -10.36 -19.79
N GLN A 220 12.39 -10.86 -20.66
CA GLN A 220 13.79 -11.15 -20.32
C GLN A 220 14.53 -9.91 -19.73
N ALA A 221 14.26 -8.73 -20.26
CA ALA A 221 14.92 -7.49 -19.81
C ALA A 221 14.61 -7.15 -18.34
N GLU A 222 13.37 -7.36 -17.91
CA GLU A 222 12.94 -7.14 -16.53
C GLU A 222 13.55 -8.18 -15.58
N LEU A 223 13.64 -9.44 -15.99
CA LEU A 223 14.33 -10.49 -15.22
C LEU A 223 15.83 -10.18 -15.08
N ASP A 224 16.49 -9.72 -16.16
CA ASP A 224 17.89 -9.32 -16.13
C ASP A 224 18.13 -8.12 -15.20
N LEU A 225 17.23 -7.13 -15.22
CA LEU A 225 17.29 -5.98 -14.32
C LEU A 225 17.13 -6.42 -12.87
N LEU A 226 16.15 -7.27 -12.56
CA LEU A 226 15.93 -7.76 -11.20
C LEU A 226 17.12 -8.57 -10.69
N LYS A 227 17.69 -9.46 -11.50
CA LYS A 227 18.92 -10.19 -11.16
C LYS A 227 20.12 -9.24 -10.93
N ARG A 228 20.22 -8.17 -11.74
CA ARG A 228 21.28 -7.16 -11.58
C ARG A 228 21.13 -6.40 -10.26
N ILE A 229 19.89 -6.04 -9.87
CA ILE A 229 19.61 -5.39 -8.58
C ILE A 229 20.01 -6.33 -7.43
N GLN A 230 19.57 -7.59 -7.48
CA GLN A 230 19.90 -8.58 -6.44
C GLN A 230 21.41 -8.76 -6.27
N ARG A 231 22.16 -8.95 -7.37
CA ARG A 231 23.60 -9.10 -7.32
C ARG A 231 24.29 -7.87 -6.74
N TYR A 232 23.88 -6.67 -7.16
CA TYR A 232 24.47 -5.43 -6.66
C TYR A 232 24.41 -5.35 -5.14
N PHE A 233 23.22 -5.57 -4.55
CA PHE A 233 23.08 -5.51 -3.10
C PHE A 233 23.80 -6.65 -2.38
N LEU A 234 23.81 -7.86 -2.94
CA LEU A 234 24.58 -8.97 -2.39
C LEU A 234 26.06 -8.65 -2.32
N ASP A 235 26.64 -8.20 -3.41
CA ASP A 235 28.07 -7.91 -3.51
C ASP A 235 28.47 -6.73 -2.61
N GLU A 236 27.74 -5.63 -2.68
CA GLU A 236 28.08 -4.40 -1.96
C GLU A 236 27.89 -4.53 -0.45
N VAL A 237 26.85 -5.23 0.00
CA VAL A 237 26.64 -5.49 1.43
C VAL A 237 27.67 -6.50 1.95
N ALA A 238 27.95 -7.59 1.19
CA ALA A 238 28.93 -8.59 1.59
C ALA A 238 30.31 -7.99 1.84
N VAL A 239 30.79 -7.13 0.93
CA VAL A 239 32.10 -6.42 1.10
C VAL A 239 32.16 -5.61 2.40
N ARG A 240 31.05 -4.98 2.80
CA ARG A 240 30.99 -4.18 4.03
C ARG A 240 30.85 -5.03 5.28
N VAL A 241 30.12 -6.14 5.21
CA VAL A 241 30.03 -7.14 6.28
C VAL A 241 31.42 -7.77 6.54
N GLU A 242 32.15 -8.16 5.50
CA GLU A 242 33.51 -8.69 5.61
C GLU A 242 34.47 -7.69 6.28
N ARG A 243 34.27 -6.39 6.04
CA ARG A 243 35.00 -5.31 6.71
C ARG A 243 34.53 -5.04 8.14
N GLN A 244 33.58 -5.79 8.64
CA GLN A 244 32.96 -5.60 9.97
C GLN A 244 32.43 -4.19 10.19
N MET A 245 31.90 -3.56 9.12
CA MET A 245 31.28 -2.24 9.21
C MET A 245 29.98 -2.34 10.02
N PRO A 246 29.78 -1.48 11.05
CA PRO A 246 28.53 -1.45 11.81
C PRO A 246 27.33 -1.18 10.88
N LEU A 247 26.20 -1.84 11.13
CA LEU A 247 25.04 -1.75 10.24
C LEU A 247 24.57 -0.30 9.95
N PRO A 248 24.49 0.64 10.92
CA PRO A 248 24.13 2.03 10.61
C PRO A 248 25.10 2.68 9.62
N ASP A 249 26.41 2.48 9.81
CA ASP A 249 27.45 3.05 8.94
C ASP A 249 27.39 2.42 7.54
N LEU A 250 27.15 1.11 7.46
CA LEU A 250 26.96 0.38 6.20
C LEU A 250 25.80 0.95 5.39
N LEU A 251 24.65 1.13 6.04
CA LEU A 251 23.44 1.67 5.38
C LEU A 251 23.68 3.07 4.84
N ASP A 252 24.30 3.95 5.64
CA ASP A 252 24.58 5.33 5.26
C ASP A 252 25.68 5.42 4.19
N ASP A 253 26.71 4.57 4.27
CA ASP A 253 27.79 4.53 3.29
C ASP A 253 27.28 4.06 1.93
N LEU A 254 26.55 2.95 1.90
CA LEU A 254 26.05 2.38 0.63
C LEU A 254 24.98 3.26 0.01
N GLU A 255 24.11 3.90 0.81
CA GLU A 255 23.06 4.79 0.31
C GLU A 255 23.68 6.00 -0.43
N ARG A 256 24.78 6.56 0.06
CA ARG A 256 25.53 7.64 -0.64
C ARG A 256 26.21 7.19 -1.93
N GLN A 257 26.46 5.91 -2.10
CA GLN A 257 27.19 5.33 -3.23
C GLN A 257 26.28 4.60 -4.22
N LEU A 258 24.96 4.70 -4.05
CA LEU A 258 24.02 4.08 -5.00
C LEU A 258 24.25 4.60 -6.42
N PRO A 259 24.37 3.71 -7.40
CA PRO A 259 24.56 4.14 -8.78
C PRO A 259 23.27 4.73 -9.39
N ASP A 260 23.42 5.61 -10.38
CA ASP A 260 22.32 6.31 -11.04
C ASP A 260 21.26 5.36 -11.58
N TRP A 261 21.63 4.18 -12.08
CA TRP A 261 20.68 3.22 -12.61
C TRP A 261 19.76 2.59 -11.55
N ILE A 262 20.13 2.63 -10.25
CA ILE A 262 19.27 2.26 -9.12
C ILE A 262 18.45 3.45 -8.68
N THR A 263 19.07 4.63 -8.51
CA THR A 263 18.39 5.83 -8.02
C THR A 263 17.35 6.38 -9.02
N ALA A 264 17.49 6.03 -10.30
CA ALA A 264 16.52 6.37 -11.34
C ALA A 264 15.26 5.48 -11.32
N LEU A 265 15.26 4.35 -10.60
CA LEU A 265 14.08 3.49 -10.50
C LEU A 265 13.00 4.17 -9.65
N PRO A 266 11.73 4.15 -10.10
CA PRO A 266 10.64 4.63 -9.27
C PRO A 266 10.58 3.87 -7.95
N VAL A 267 10.46 4.59 -6.83
CA VAL A 267 10.28 4.01 -5.51
C VAL A 267 8.80 4.09 -5.14
N VAL A 268 8.13 2.95 -5.07
CA VAL A 268 6.71 2.86 -4.70
C VAL A 268 6.57 2.20 -3.33
N TRP A 269 7.00 0.97 -3.19
CA TRP A 269 6.93 0.18 -1.96
C TRP A 269 8.31 -0.06 -1.35
N GLY A 270 9.14 -0.80 -2.07
CA GLY A 270 10.50 -1.13 -1.65
C GLY A 270 11.43 0.07 -1.73
N THR A 271 12.45 0.11 -0.87
CA THR A 271 13.52 1.10 -0.92
C THR A 271 14.88 0.42 -0.93
N PRO A 272 15.93 1.05 -1.49
CA PRO A 272 17.28 0.52 -1.42
C PRO A 272 17.73 0.19 0.00
N ARG A 273 17.36 1.02 0.97
CA ARG A 273 17.73 0.82 2.38
C ARG A 273 17.15 -0.47 2.96
N TYR A 274 15.92 -0.85 2.56
CA TYR A 274 15.35 -2.14 2.95
C TYR A 274 16.05 -3.33 2.28
N ALA A 275 16.46 -3.16 1.02
CA ALA A 275 17.26 -4.18 0.33
C ALA A 275 18.58 -4.44 1.06
N MET A 276 19.30 -3.37 1.43
CA MET A 276 20.54 -3.45 2.21
C MET A 276 20.32 -4.18 3.54
N LEU A 277 19.27 -3.79 4.28
CA LEU A 277 18.95 -4.37 5.58
C LEU A 277 18.63 -5.87 5.47
N ARG A 278 17.83 -6.25 4.49
CA ARG A 278 17.49 -7.66 4.26
C ARG A 278 18.72 -8.48 3.90
N VAL A 279 19.54 -7.99 2.97
CA VAL A 279 20.77 -8.69 2.56
C VAL A 279 21.74 -8.82 3.73
N TYR A 280 21.91 -7.76 4.52
CA TYR A 280 22.74 -7.79 5.74
C TYR A 280 22.26 -8.90 6.70
N ARG A 281 20.95 -8.95 7.00
CA ARG A 281 20.38 -9.99 7.87
C ARG A 281 20.56 -11.39 7.30
N GLY A 282 20.37 -11.57 5.99
CA GLY A 282 20.60 -12.85 5.32
C GLY A 282 22.05 -13.34 5.44
N LEU A 283 23.00 -12.42 5.34
CA LEU A 283 24.45 -12.75 5.46
C LEU A 283 24.88 -12.96 6.93
N THR A 284 24.34 -12.20 7.86
CA THR A 284 24.74 -12.26 9.29
C THR A 284 23.86 -13.18 10.12
N GLN A 285 22.71 -13.62 9.57
CA GLN A 285 21.67 -14.39 10.29
C GLN A 285 21.09 -13.63 11.51
N GLU A 286 21.16 -12.30 11.48
CA GLU A 286 20.52 -11.46 12.50
C GLU A 286 19.03 -11.36 12.24
N THR A 287 18.21 -11.72 13.22
CA THR A 287 16.77 -11.66 13.12
C THR A 287 16.20 -10.26 13.34
N ALA A 288 15.00 -10.00 12.83
CA ALA A 288 14.28 -8.76 13.09
C ALA A 288 13.70 -8.76 14.49
N ALA A 289 14.48 -8.35 15.50
CA ALA A 289 13.92 -8.08 16.81
C ALA A 289 12.97 -6.89 16.76
N GLU A 290 11.75 -7.02 17.32
CA GLU A 290 10.86 -5.86 17.47
C GLU A 290 11.32 -4.96 18.63
N PRO A 291 11.29 -3.65 18.41
CA PRO A 291 10.99 -2.82 17.23
C PRO A 291 12.24 -2.50 16.39
N GLY A 292 13.21 -3.40 16.36
CA GLY A 292 14.60 -3.15 16.00
C GLY A 292 14.87 -2.55 14.61
N TRP A 293 14.05 -2.86 13.59
CA TRP A 293 14.35 -2.34 12.24
C TRP A 293 14.17 -0.82 12.13
N GLN A 294 13.30 -0.22 12.95
CA GLN A 294 13.04 1.23 12.90
C GLN A 294 14.25 2.05 13.30
N GLN A 295 15.14 1.53 14.14
CA GLN A 295 16.39 2.23 14.53
C GLN A 295 17.36 2.38 13.34
N TYR A 296 17.23 1.53 12.32
CA TYR A 296 18.11 1.55 11.15
C TYR A 296 17.52 2.33 9.98
N LYS A 297 16.27 2.77 10.08
CA LYS A 297 15.62 3.60 9.08
C LYS A 297 15.42 5.00 9.63
N PRO A 298 16.06 6.03 9.07
CA PRO A 298 15.72 7.41 9.40
C PRO A 298 14.23 7.67 9.15
N SER A 299 13.60 8.46 10.02
CA SER A 299 12.24 8.91 9.76
C SER A 299 12.19 9.71 8.46
N ALA A 300 11.21 9.43 7.62
CA ALA A 300 10.96 10.22 6.42
C ALA A 300 10.41 11.62 6.74
N ILE A 301 10.01 11.86 8.00
CA ILE A 301 9.64 13.20 8.46
C ILE A 301 10.95 14.00 8.63
N PRO A 302 11.16 15.07 7.84
CA PRO A 302 12.40 15.83 7.95
C PRO A 302 12.57 16.42 9.37
N PRO A 303 13.77 16.41 9.92
CA PRO A 303 14.02 17.11 11.18
C PRO A 303 13.79 18.61 11.00
N GLY A 304 13.15 19.25 11.98
CA GLY A 304 13.04 20.71 11.98
C GLY A 304 14.39 21.37 12.30
N ASN A 305 14.61 22.54 11.73
CA ASN A 305 15.72 23.42 12.15
C ASN A 305 15.40 24.00 13.54
N ALA A 306 16.10 23.55 14.57
CA ALA A 306 15.84 23.93 15.94
C ALA A 306 15.84 25.48 16.13
N ALA A 307 16.80 26.18 15.52
CA ALA A 307 16.88 27.65 15.63
C ALA A 307 15.68 28.33 14.94
N ALA A 308 15.24 27.83 13.78
CA ALA A 308 14.06 28.33 13.09
C ALA A 308 12.79 28.09 13.92
N VAL A 309 12.65 26.89 14.50
CA VAL A 309 11.52 26.52 15.37
C VAL A 309 11.50 27.38 16.64
N ASP A 310 12.65 27.56 17.30
CA ASP A 310 12.76 28.40 18.50
C ASP A 310 12.41 29.84 18.19
N THR A 311 12.90 30.39 17.09
CA THR A 311 12.54 31.75 16.64
C THR A 311 11.05 31.87 16.33
N ALA A 312 10.49 30.92 15.58
CA ALA A 312 9.08 30.93 15.21
C ALA A 312 8.13 30.76 16.40
N CYS A 313 8.54 30.02 17.45
CA CYS A 313 7.73 29.76 18.64
C CYS A 313 7.95 30.78 19.78
N THR A 314 8.79 31.78 19.58
CA THR A 314 9.05 32.80 20.62
C THR A 314 7.75 33.53 20.98
N SER A 315 7.34 33.40 22.24
CA SER A 315 6.13 34.10 22.79
C SER A 315 4.79 33.66 22.22
N LEU A 316 4.70 32.51 21.49
CA LEU A 316 3.40 31.99 21.03
C LEU A 316 2.63 31.36 22.20
N VAL A 317 1.35 31.72 22.34
CA VAL A 317 0.47 31.21 23.40
C VAL A 317 -0.86 30.69 22.88
N THR A 318 -1.26 31.04 21.67
CA THR A 318 -2.52 30.60 21.07
C THR A 318 -2.31 29.66 19.90
N LEU A 319 -3.26 28.75 19.69
CA LEU A 319 -3.24 27.83 18.55
C LEU A 319 -3.11 28.59 17.21
N ARG A 320 -3.81 29.71 17.07
CA ARG A 320 -3.77 30.53 15.84
C ARG A 320 -2.35 31.03 15.52
N GLU A 321 -1.61 31.45 16.54
CA GLU A 321 -0.22 31.89 16.37
C GLU A 321 0.68 30.75 15.93
N PHE A 322 0.56 29.57 16.57
CA PHE A 322 1.31 28.37 16.15
C PHE A 322 0.96 27.95 14.71
N GLN A 323 -0.31 27.98 14.33
CA GLN A 323 -0.74 27.66 12.97
C GLN A 323 -0.21 28.66 11.94
N ALA A 324 -0.18 29.95 12.26
CA ALA A 324 0.39 30.96 11.37
C ALA A 324 1.90 30.76 11.18
N ALA A 325 2.65 30.52 12.26
CA ALA A 325 4.09 30.26 12.21
C ALA A 325 4.41 28.98 11.42
N ALA A 326 3.66 27.89 11.63
CA ALA A 326 3.82 26.66 10.87
C ALA A 326 3.54 26.86 9.38
N SER A 327 2.50 27.62 9.04
CA SER A 327 2.12 27.91 7.65
C SER A 327 3.17 28.74 6.93
N GLU A 328 3.80 29.70 7.62
CA GLU A 328 4.88 30.51 7.06
C GLU A 328 6.12 29.66 6.74
N LEU A 329 6.53 28.79 7.65
CA LEU A 329 7.63 27.84 7.44
C LEU A 329 7.34 26.86 6.29
N GLU A 330 6.12 26.35 6.23
CA GLU A 330 5.69 25.45 5.14
C GLU A 330 5.71 26.16 3.77
N ALA A 331 5.25 27.40 3.71
CA ALA A 331 5.29 28.23 2.50
C ALA A 331 6.74 28.53 2.07
N GLY A 332 7.66 28.69 3.02
CA GLY A 332 9.11 28.80 2.78
C GLY A 332 9.78 27.48 2.38
N GLY A 333 9.04 26.36 2.36
CA GLY A 333 9.56 25.05 1.98
C GLY A 333 10.13 24.22 3.13
N ASP A 334 10.21 24.76 4.34
CA ASP A 334 10.72 24.07 5.54
C ASP A 334 9.60 23.28 6.25
N VAL A 335 9.25 22.15 5.67
CA VAL A 335 8.19 21.27 6.21
C VAL A 335 8.59 20.64 7.55
N GLY A 336 9.87 20.32 7.75
CA GLY A 336 10.36 19.76 9.01
C GLY A 336 10.12 20.71 10.17
N SER A 337 10.51 21.98 10.02
CA SER A 337 10.27 23.03 11.03
C SER A 337 8.77 23.33 11.21
N ALA A 338 7.98 23.33 10.15
CA ALA A 338 6.53 23.50 10.25
C ALA A 338 5.86 22.41 11.10
N ILE A 339 6.22 21.14 10.89
CA ILE A 339 5.75 20.02 11.71
C ILE A 339 6.25 20.13 13.15
N ALA A 340 7.50 20.55 13.37
CA ALA A 340 8.05 20.75 14.71
C ALA A 340 7.33 21.86 15.46
N VAL A 341 6.94 22.96 14.81
CA VAL A 341 6.08 24.02 15.39
C VAL A 341 4.71 23.47 15.76
N ALA A 342 4.08 22.64 14.91
CA ALA A 342 2.82 22.00 15.22
C ALA A 342 2.91 21.03 16.42
N ARG A 343 4.01 20.29 16.56
CA ARG A 343 4.29 19.46 17.76
C ARG A 343 4.47 20.33 19.02
N ARG A 344 5.11 21.49 18.91
CA ARG A 344 5.18 22.44 20.03
C ARG A 344 3.82 22.99 20.42
N ALA A 345 2.92 23.20 19.46
CA ALA A 345 1.54 23.61 19.76
C ALA A 345 0.82 22.54 20.60
N THR A 346 0.93 21.24 20.26
CA THR A 346 0.32 20.18 21.08
C THR A 346 0.95 20.06 22.47
N ALA A 347 2.23 20.33 22.62
CA ALA A 347 2.91 20.33 23.92
C ALA A 347 2.50 21.55 24.78
N ALA A 348 2.25 22.70 24.16
CA ALA A 348 1.81 23.93 24.86
C ALA A 348 0.31 23.92 25.18
N LEU A 349 -0.49 23.23 24.38
CA LEU A 349 -1.96 23.16 24.42
C LEU A 349 -2.42 21.70 24.39
N PRO A 350 -2.04 20.87 25.38
CA PRO A 350 -2.25 19.41 25.32
C PRO A 350 -3.75 19.03 25.35
N ASP A 351 -4.59 19.82 26.00
CA ASP A 351 -6.03 19.60 26.14
C ASP A 351 -6.86 20.27 25.03
N GLU A 352 -6.22 20.85 24.02
CA GLU A 352 -6.89 21.54 22.91
C GLU A 352 -6.98 20.59 21.69
N PRO A 353 -8.15 19.98 21.39
CA PRO A 353 -8.30 19.02 20.28
C PRO A 353 -7.86 19.58 18.93
N ALA A 354 -8.11 20.88 18.69
CA ALA A 354 -7.76 21.53 17.44
C ALA A 354 -6.24 21.64 17.22
N ALA A 355 -5.41 21.61 18.28
CA ALA A 355 -3.96 21.59 18.15
C ALA A 355 -3.49 20.24 17.58
N TRP A 356 -4.07 19.15 18.03
CA TRP A 356 -3.79 17.81 17.55
C TRP A 356 -4.25 17.60 16.10
N VAL A 357 -5.42 18.15 15.75
CA VAL A 357 -5.91 18.18 14.36
C VAL A 357 -4.94 18.96 13.46
N ALA A 358 -4.45 20.12 13.92
CA ALA A 358 -3.49 20.92 13.16
C ALA A 358 -2.17 20.18 12.91
N LEU A 359 -1.65 19.44 13.90
CA LEU A 359 -0.49 18.56 13.75
C LEU A 359 -0.74 17.49 12.69
N ALA A 360 -1.87 16.77 12.77
CA ALA A 360 -2.23 15.73 11.81
C ALA A 360 -2.30 16.27 10.38
N GLU A 361 -2.92 17.43 10.19
CA GLU A 361 -3.02 18.09 8.89
C GLU A 361 -1.63 18.46 8.31
N GLY A 362 -0.73 18.97 9.15
CA GLY A 362 0.65 19.29 8.77
C GLY A 362 1.40 18.03 8.32
N LEU A 363 1.27 16.94 9.07
CA LEU A 363 1.87 15.65 8.72
C LEU A 363 1.33 15.09 7.39
N ILE A 364 0.00 15.11 7.18
CA ILE A 364 -0.61 14.67 5.93
C ILE A 364 -0.12 15.50 4.74
N ARG A 365 0.02 16.81 4.89
CA ARG A 365 0.58 17.66 3.83
C ARG A 365 2.05 17.33 3.57
N GLY A 366 2.84 17.16 4.62
CA GLY A 366 4.26 16.78 4.55
C GLY A 366 4.50 15.47 3.80
N SER A 367 3.62 14.47 4.00
CA SER A 367 3.71 13.17 3.34
C SER A 367 3.69 13.23 1.80
N ARG A 368 3.20 14.32 1.21
CA ARG A 368 3.17 14.49 -0.26
C ARG A 368 4.54 14.69 -0.87
N ARG A 369 5.55 14.98 -0.05
CA ARG A 369 6.94 15.21 -0.50
C ARG A 369 7.75 13.93 -0.65
N VAL A 370 7.27 12.82 -0.13
CA VAL A 370 7.90 11.51 -0.28
C VAL A 370 7.14 10.64 -1.28
N SER A 371 7.85 9.80 -2.00
CA SER A 371 7.28 8.93 -3.03
C SER A 371 6.87 7.57 -2.47
N SER A 372 7.72 6.97 -1.64
CA SER A 372 7.51 5.64 -1.07
C SER A 372 6.28 5.59 -0.17
N VAL A 373 5.43 4.59 -0.37
CA VAL A 373 4.25 4.34 0.48
C VAL A 373 4.68 3.99 1.91
N LEU A 374 5.77 3.24 2.08
CA LEU A 374 6.31 2.90 3.40
C LEU A 374 6.83 4.13 4.14
N GLU A 375 7.48 5.06 3.44
CA GLU A 375 7.96 6.32 4.02
C GLU A 375 6.81 7.27 4.39
N LYS A 376 5.76 7.34 3.55
CA LYS A 376 4.52 8.05 3.91
C LYS A 376 3.91 7.51 5.19
N GLY A 377 4.11 6.22 5.49
CA GLY A 377 3.68 5.60 6.74
C GLY A 377 4.19 6.31 7.99
N ASP A 378 5.39 6.88 7.99
CA ASP A 378 5.93 7.60 9.15
C ASP A 378 5.06 8.82 9.49
N PHE A 379 4.62 9.56 8.47
CA PHE A 379 3.70 10.69 8.64
C PHE A 379 2.31 10.22 9.07
N PHE A 380 1.82 9.13 8.49
CA PHE A 380 0.45 8.67 8.74
C PHE A 380 0.28 8.07 10.14
N VAL A 381 1.29 7.37 10.66
CA VAL A 381 1.28 6.85 12.04
C VAL A 381 1.04 7.99 13.03
N GLU A 382 1.82 9.06 12.94
CA GLU A 382 1.71 10.20 13.84
C GLU A 382 0.42 10.99 13.57
N ALA A 383 0.04 11.17 12.30
CA ALA A 383 -1.20 11.88 11.95
C ALA A 383 -2.45 11.17 12.48
N VAL A 384 -2.53 9.84 12.31
CA VAL A 384 -3.66 9.06 12.82
C VAL A 384 -3.70 9.08 14.35
N ALA A 385 -2.55 8.94 15.00
CA ALA A 385 -2.46 9.06 16.46
C ALA A 385 -2.95 10.45 16.95
N ALA A 386 -2.53 11.52 16.29
CA ALA A 386 -2.96 12.88 16.64
C ALA A 386 -4.48 13.08 16.42
N MET A 387 -5.05 12.57 15.31
CA MET A 387 -6.49 12.65 15.07
C MET A 387 -7.29 11.86 16.11
N ASN A 388 -6.85 10.66 16.47
CA ASN A 388 -7.50 9.84 17.49
C ASN A 388 -7.43 10.53 18.86
N HIS A 389 -6.28 11.10 19.22
CA HIS A 389 -6.14 11.82 20.48
C HIS A 389 -7.05 13.06 20.56
N ALA A 390 -7.23 13.79 19.46
CA ALA A 390 -8.20 14.87 19.39
C ALA A 390 -9.64 14.39 19.69
N LEU A 391 -10.01 13.19 19.20
CA LEU A 391 -11.32 12.59 19.45
C LEU A 391 -11.44 11.95 20.85
N GLU A 392 -10.34 11.54 21.46
CA GLU A 392 -10.31 11.12 22.88
C GLU A 392 -10.58 12.30 23.80
N LEU A 393 -10.00 13.47 23.50
CA LEU A 393 -10.23 14.71 24.27
C LEU A 393 -11.67 15.23 24.08
N GLU A 394 -12.16 15.22 22.85
CA GLU A 394 -13.52 15.64 22.51
C GLU A 394 -14.15 14.69 21.47
N PRO A 395 -14.94 13.68 21.91
CA PRO A 395 -15.51 12.66 21.02
C PRO A 395 -16.41 13.17 19.90
N HIS A 396 -16.80 14.43 19.95
CA HIS A 396 -17.66 15.08 18.95
C HIS A 396 -16.97 16.23 18.23
N HIS A 397 -15.65 16.35 18.34
CA HIS A 397 -14.88 17.43 17.71
C HIS A 397 -15.01 17.37 16.18
N LEU A 398 -15.69 18.37 15.61
CA LEU A 398 -16.02 18.39 14.17
C LEU A 398 -14.78 18.34 13.28
N GLY A 399 -13.73 19.12 13.64
CA GLY A 399 -12.47 19.13 12.92
C GLY A 399 -11.75 17.78 12.96
N GLY A 400 -11.79 17.05 14.07
CA GLY A 400 -11.23 15.70 14.21
C GLY A 400 -11.94 14.72 13.28
N HIS A 401 -13.27 14.67 13.34
CA HIS A 401 -14.06 13.82 12.45
C HIS A 401 -13.89 14.18 10.98
N LEU A 402 -13.83 15.46 10.62
CA LEU A 402 -13.60 15.87 9.23
C LEU A 402 -12.21 15.44 8.75
N SER A 403 -11.16 15.64 9.57
CA SER A 403 -9.78 15.33 9.18
C SER A 403 -9.58 13.82 8.96
N ILE A 404 -10.05 12.98 9.90
CA ILE A 404 -9.93 11.53 9.77
C ILE A 404 -10.81 11.00 8.64
N GLY A 405 -12.05 11.48 8.51
CA GLY A 405 -12.95 11.10 7.43
C GLY A 405 -12.37 11.42 6.06
N ARG A 406 -11.85 12.64 5.88
CA ARG A 406 -11.16 13.05 4.66
C ARG A 406 -9.94 12.17 4.36
N PHE A 407 -9.11 11.88 5.36
CA PHE A 407 -7.93 11.03 5.21
C PHE A 407 -8.31 9.64 4.71
N MET A 408 -9.29 8.99 5.35
CA MET A 408 -9.77 7.66 4.99
C MET A 408 -10.40 7.63 3.58
N ILE A 409 -11.26 8.60 3.26
CA ILE A 409 -11.90 8.71 1.95
C ILE A 409 -10.87 8.89 0.83
N MET A 410 -9.92 9.81 1.00
CA MET A 410 -8.92 10.08 -0.05
C MET A 410 -7.96 8.91 -0.24
N ARG A 411 -7.74 8.14 0.81
CA ARG A 411 -6.99 6.89 0.72
C ARG A 411 -7.79 5.82 -0.03
N ALA A 412 -9.05 5.60 0.37
CA ALA A 412 -9.96 4.68 -0.33
C ALA A 412 -10.09 5.04 -1.82
N TYR A 413 -10.26 6.32 -2.14
CA TYR A 413 -10.32 6.82 -3.52
C TYR A 413 -9.03 6.56 -4.30
N ARG A 414 -7.85 6.55 -3.68
CA ARG A 414 -6.59 6.26 -4.39
C ARG A 414 -6.40 4.77 -4.64
N ASN A 415 -6.77 3.95 -3.67
CA ASN A 415 -6.46 2.53 -3.64
C ASN A 415 -7.63 1.65 -4.12
N GLY A 416 -8.85 2.20 -4.16
CA GLY A 416 -10.06 1.44 -4.41
C GLY A 416 -10.57 0.67 -3.20
N ASP A 417 -10.17 1.08 -1.99
CA ASP A 417 -10.60 0.49 -0.71
C ASP A 417 -12.03 0.86 -0.35
N ASN A 418 -12.52 0.29 0.77
CA ASN A 418 -13.83 0.60 1.32
C ASN A 418 -13.84 2.01 1.96
N PRO A 419 -14.72 2.94 1.52
CA PRO A 419 -14.80 4.29 2.08
C PRO A 419 -15.72 4.41 3.32
N GLU A 420 -16.39 3.34 3.77
CA GLU A 420 -17.48 3.41 4.76
C GLU A 420 -17.06 4.01 6.11
N SER A 421 -15.89 3.65 6.63
CA SER A 421 -15.39 4.24 7.89
C SER A 421 -15.19 5.74 7.76
N GLY A 422 -14.61 6.19 6.65
CA GLY A 422 -14.46 7.61 6.37
C GLY A 422 -15.80 8.32 6.24
N MET A 423 -16.78 7.73 5.56
CA MET A 423 -18.14 8.25 5.43
C MET A 423 -18.85 8.32 6.80
N ALA A 424 -18.61 7.37 7.70
CA ALA A 424 -19.17 7.38 9.05
C ALA A 424 -18.66 8.60 9.85
N HIS A 425 -17.37 8.93 9.77
CA HIS A 425 -16.82 10.15 10.38
C HIS A 425 -17.44 11.41 9.77
N LEU A 426 -17.61 11.48 8.45
CA LEU A 426 -18.22 12.66 7.81
C LEU A 426 -19.69 12.84 8.20
N ARG A 427 -20.44 11.75 8.40
CA ARG A 427 -21.81 11.81 8.96
C ARG A 427 -21.82 12.46 10.35
N GLN A 428 -20.86 12.13 11.24
CA GLN A 428 -20.75 12.79 12.55
C GLN A 428 -20.58 14.30 12.44
N VAL A 429 -19.94 14.81 11.38
CA VAL A 429 -19.86 16.24 11.09
C VAL A 429 -21.22 16.79 10.65
N LEU A 430 -21.84 16.17 9.66
CA LEU A 430 -23.08 16.66 9.05
C LEU A 430 -24.26 16.63 10.03
N ASP A 431 -24.37 15.61 10.87
CA ASP A 431 -25.46 15.45 11.86
C ASP A 431 -25.42 16.54 12.95
N ARG A 432 -24.30 17.25 13.13
CA ARG A 432 -24.13 18.29 14.15
C ARG A 432 -24.11 19.70 13.60
N LEU A 433 -24.15 19.85 12.29
CA LEU A 433 -24.22 21.16 11.66
C LEU A 433 -25.69 21.57 11.45
N PRO A 434 -26.02 22.86 11.57
CA PRO A 434 -27.35 23.33 11.22
C PRO A 434 -27.65 23.13 9.75
N SER A 435 -28.93 22.91 9.41
CA SER A 435 -29.37 22.81 8.02
C SER A 435 -30.37 23.91 7.71
N PRO A 436 -30.08 24.85 6.78
CA PRO A 436 -28.85 24.99 6.02
C PRO A 436 -27.68 25.58 6.85
N ALA A 437 -26.46 25.03 6.65
CA ALA A 437 -25.24 25.59 7.23
C ALA A 437 -24.77 26.81 6.43
N GLN A 438 -24.32 27.86 7.10
CA GLN A 438 -23.86 29.11 6.48
C GLN A 438 -22.54 29.58 7.09
N GLY A 439 -21.86 30.48 6.41
CA GLY A 439 -20.59 31.03 6.86
C GLY A 439 -19.51 29.97 7.11
N PRO A 440 -18.79 30.03 8.24
CA PRO A 440 -17.77 29.01 8.55
C PRO A 440 -18.31 27.59 8.66
N GLN A 441 -19.56 27.42 9.16
CA GLN A 441 -20.23 26.12 9.21
C GLN A 441 -20.63 25.63 7.83
N GLY A 442 -20.99 26.54 6.91
CA GLY A 442 -21.22 26.22 5.50
C GLY A 442 -19.97 25.69 4.81
N ALA A 443 -18.81 26.26 5.07
CA ALA A 443 -17.54 25.76 4.55
C ALA A 443 -17.17 24.37 5.10
N LEU A 444 -17.49 24.09 6.36
CA LEU A 444 -17.28 22.79 6.98
C LEU A 444 -18.23 21.74 6.40
N ALA A 445 -19.53 22.10 6.24
CA ALA A 445 -20.53 21.25 5.60
C ALA A 445 -20.16 20.93 4.15
N ALA A 446 -19.70 21.92 3.39
CA ALA A 446 -19.27 21.73 2.01
C ALA A 446 -18.12 20.70 1.90
N GLN A 447 -17.13 20.77 2.78
CA GLN A 447 -16.06 19.79 2.83
C GLN A 447 -16.60 18.39 3.15
N ALA A 448 -17.45 18.26 4.16
CA ALA A 448 -18.03 16.97 4.55
C ALA A 448 -18.85 16.34 3.41
N HIS A 449 -19.73 17.13 2.77
CA HIS A 449 -20.48 16.65 1.59
C HIS A 449 -19.58 16.29 0.43
N PHE A 450 -18.55 17.08 0.14
CA PHE A 450 -17.59 16.78 -0.92
C PHE A 450 -16.91 15.43 -0.70
N TYR A 451 -16.34 15.20 0.49
CA TYR A 451 -15.66 13.94 0.76
C TYR A 451 -16.63 12.76 0.85
N THR A 452 -17.87 12.96 1.28
CA THR A 452 -18.93 11.94 1.17
C THR A 452 -19.19 11.58 -0.29
N GLY A 453 -19.27 12.58 -1.18
CA GLY A 453 -19.37 12.36 -2.62
C GLY A 453 -18.16 11.60 -3.19
N MET A 454 -16.96 11.90 -2.74
CA MET A 454 -15.76 11.13 -3.11
C MET A 454 -15.85 9.67 -2.65
N GLY A 455 -16.46 9.39 -1.48
CA GLY A 455 -16.76 8.04 -1.00
C GLY A 455 -17.71 7.30 -1.93
N HIS A 456 -18.83 7.92 -2.32
CA HIS A 456 -19.77 7.35 -3.29
C HIS A 456 -19.10 7.09 -4.65
N ARG A 457 -18.27 8.04 -5.13
CA ARG A 457 -17.48 7.87 -6.36
C ARG A 457 -16.53 6.67 -6.28
N THR A 458 -15.92 6.44 -5.13
CA THR A 458 -15.06 5.27 -4.89
C THR A 458 -15.85 3.96 -5.00
N ASN A 459 -17.09 3.94 -4.51
CA ASN A 459 -18.00 2.80 -4.63
C ASN A 459 -18.61 2.65 -6.05
N GLY A 460 -18.33 3.58 -6.97
CA GLY A 460 -18.88 3.58 -8.32
C GLY A 460 -20.31 4.14 -8.41
N ASP A 461 -20.83 4.74 -7.35
CA ASP A 461 -22.13 5.42 -7.34
C ASP A 461 -21.96 6.90 -7.73
N GLU A 462 -21.78 7.11 -9.03
CA GLU A 462 -21.54 8.43 -9.56
C GLU A 462 -22.75 9.36 -9.39
N SER A 463 -23.97 8.82 -9.39
CA SER A 463 -25.18 9.59 -9.18
C SER A 463 -25.22 10.23 -7.79
N GLN A 464 -24.95 9.46 -6.75
CA GLN A 464 -24.85 9.94 -5.37
C GLN A 464 -23.67 10.89 -5.19
N ALA A 465 -22.54 10.59 -5.84
CA ALA A 465 -21.37 11.45 -5.81
C ALA A 465 -21.68 12.86 -6.32
N LEU A 466 -22.29 12.98 -7.50
CA LEU A 466 -22.67 14.27 -8.10
C LEU A 466 -23.70 15.02 -7.24
N ALA A 467 -24.66 14.32 -6.63
CA ALA A 467 -25.61 14.93 -5.70
C ALA A 467 -24.91 15.54 -4.47
N CYS A 468 -23.96 14.81 -3.90
CA CYS A 468 -23.16 15.32 -2.77
C CYS A 468 -22.28 16.52 -3.17
N PHE A 469 -21.68 16.52 -4.37
CA PHE A 469 -20.90 17.67 -4.84
C PHE A 469 -21.77 18.90 -5.06
N GLN A 470 -23.00 18.72 -5.57
CA GLN A 470 -23.95 19.83 -5.69
C GLN A 470 -24.32 20.38 -4.32
N THR A 471 -24.63 19.52 -3.34
CA THR A 471 -24.94 19.93 -1.98
C THR A 471 -23.75 20.69 -1.34
N ALA A 472 -22.51 20.27 -1.62
CA ALA A 472 -21.33 21.01 -1.17
C ALA A 472 -21.28 22.44 -1.73
N LEU A 473 -21.64 22.64 -3.01
CA LEU A 473 -21.74 23.95 -3.65
C LEU A 473 -22.91 24.79 -3.13
N ASP A 474 -24.02 24.15 -2.76
CA ASP A 474 -25.16 24.84 -2.14
C ASP A 474 -24.79 25.37 -0.74
N CYS A 475 -23.96 24.65 0.02
CA CYS A 475 -23.42 25.09 1.32
C CYS A 475 -22.34 26.16 1.18
N PHE A 476 -21.50 26.08 0.17
CA PHE A 476 -20.43 27.04 -0.08
C PHE A 476 -20.20 27.22 -1.60
N PRO A 477 -20.90 28.18 -2.23
CA PRO A 477 -20.70 28.50 -3.65
C PRO A 477 -19.25 28.87 -3.95
N GLY A 478 -18.65 28.27 -4.94
CA GLY A 478 -17.23 28.46 -5.27
C GLY A 478 -16.27 27.52 -4.55
N PHE A 479 -16.76 26.46 -3.89
CA PHE A 479 -15.90 25.42 -3.36
C PHE A 479 -15.21 24.65 -4.50
N GLU A 480 -13.99 25.08 -4.83
CA GLU A 480 -13.20 24.61 -5.98
C GLU A 480 -13.12 23.09 -6.12
N PRO A 481 -12.87 22.31 -5.05
CA PRO A 481 -12.83 20.85 -5.18
C PRO A 481 -14.11 20.24 -5.76
N ALA A 482 -15.29 20.74 -5.35
CA ALA A 482 -16.57 20.24 -5.86
C ALA A 482 -16.82 20.69 -7.31
N LEU A 483 -16.42 21.91 -7.67
CA LEU A 483 -16.47 22.38 -9.06
C LEU A 483 -15.59 21.51 -9.98
N LEU A 484 -14.38 21.18 -9.55
CA LEU A 484 -13.47 20.31 -10.31
C LEU A 484 -14.02 18.87 -10.41
N ALA A 485 -14.60 18.35 -9.31
CA ALA A 485 -15.12 17.00 -9.30
C ALA A 485 -16.33 16.77 -10.21
N GLN A 486 -17.08 17.82 -10.54
CA GLN A 486 -18.21 17.77 -11.49
C GLN A 486 -17.77 17.87 -12.97
N GLN A 487 -16.51 18.21 -13.23
CA GLN A 487 -15.98 18.25 -14.58
C GLN A 487 -15.72 16.83 -15.10
N PRO A 488 -15.97 16.57 -16.40
CA PRO A 488 -15.76 15.28 -17.02
C PRO A 488 -14.30 14.84 -17.04
#